data_ea358b4f2f6df334f3dac63a9340313c
#
_entry.id   ea358b4f2f6df334f3dac63a9340313c
#
_cell.length_a   1.000
_cell.length_b   1.000
_cell.length_c   1.000
_cell.angle_alpha   90.00
_cell.angle_beta   90.00
_cell.angle_gamma   90.00
#
_symmetry.space_group_name_H-M   'P 1'
#
loop_
_entity.id
_entity.type
_entity.pdbx_description
1 polymer ?
#
loop_
_entity_poly.entity_id
_entity_poly.type
_entity_poly.pdbx_seq_one_letter_code
_entity_poly.pdbx_strand_id
1 'polypeptide(L)'
;MLISFLNLPQLFLKVPLFTIFLVKVPFYDNGTRDMCQLSGEKEEYFMTSTYKQLSFDERLIIQNLLSDPNITLKMIACTLNRNPKAIRYEITHHLRIIIRANTHNKYGRQNQCDHTRLCTHCLQGHCKFCKHDNCNDLCPDFISTPICKHTSRFPYVCNSCPDVKICKLPKVFYTADVAQKQRDDNVSSWKEGPKKSDAEMKTIVDAFEKGVKQNLSPDIIIHNNQLDISVSTAYRYIHFRHMGAIINLDLKRQVKYKTRSSNKHVVIPIDYDWLEGRRYEDYLERIENEDVSINIWQMDTILGKQSDEEKCVLSLLHTRSNLQLYFLLKEKSMLAVQRVFEMIKDVLGPELFSITFPIILTDNGSEFHDPLSLETDAYTGEKLISIYYCKPRRRDQKGKCEKNHEHFRECVPKGKSMNTLTQKDINYVSNMVNNYPRKSLDYNSPIDIAALSLNKKVLSLNKLTHLNIEQVKLTPIIH
;
A
#
# COMPACT_ATOMS: atom_id res chain seq x y z
N MET A 1 -24.19 -71.62 2.22
CA MET A 1 -25.11 -71.06 3.19
C MET A 1 -25.16 -69.55 3.01
N LEU A 2 -26.25 -69.13 2.44
CA LEU A 2 -26.87 -67.80 2.40
C LEU A 2 -26.05 -66.57 2.59
N ILE A 3 -25.85 -65.91 1.49
CA ILE A 3 -25.36 -64.55 1.28
C ILE A 3 -26.60 -63.64 1.20
N SER A 4 -26.68 -62.67 2.07
CA SER A 4 -27.70 -61.63 2.02
C SER A 4 -27.09 -60.35 1.38
N PHE A 5 -27.68 -59.93 0.28
CA PHE A 5 -27.44 -58.65 -0.39
C PHE A 5 -27.99 -57.51 0.47
N LEU A 6 -27.20 -56.48 0.67
CA LEU A 6 -27.64 -55.20 1.20
C LEU A 6 -27.51 -54.13 0.13
N ASN A 7 -28.67 -53.51 -0.13
CA ASN A 7 -28.92 -52.40 -1.06
C ASN A 7 -28.13 -51.15 -0.71
N LEU A 8 -27.49 -50.57 -1.72
CA LEU A 8 -26.99 -49.18 -1.73
C LEU A 8 -28.07 -48.28 -2.38
N PRO A 9 -28.41 -47.14 -1.76
CA PRO A 9 -29.32 -46.18 -2.41
C PRO A 9 -28.53 -45.31 -3.41
N GLN A 10 -29.10 -45.24 -4.61
CA GLN A 10 -28.67 -44.33 -5.67
C GLN A 10 -28.89 -42.88 -5.25
N LEU A 11 -27.79 -42.13 -5.08
CA LEU A 11 -27.81 -40.67 -4.99
C LEU A 11 -27.98 -40.10 -6.39
N PHE A 12 -29.18 -39.65 -6.71
CA PHE A 12 -29.46 -38.80 -7.86
C PHE A 12 -28.81 -37.42 -7.61
N LEU A 13 -27.67 -37.13 -8.22
CA LEU A 13 -27.18 -35.79 -8.39
C LEU A 13 -28.11 -35.04 -9.37
N LYS A 14 -28.95 -34.18 -8.82
CA LYS A 14 -29.69 -33.17 -9.59
C LYS A 14 -28.68 -32.13 -10.08
N VAL A 15 -28.31 -32.19 -11.35
CA VAL A 15 -27.67 -31.11 -12.07
C VAL A 15 -28.73 -30.02 -12.30
N PRO A 16 -28.53 -28.78 -11.87
CA PRO A 16 -29.47 -27.71 -12.22
C PRO A 16 -29.37 -27.43 -13.72
N LEU A 17 -30.48 -27.54 -14.39
CA LEU A 17 -30.69 -27.06 -15.76
C LEU A 17 -30.32 -25.56 -15.79
N PHE A 18 -29.20 -25.24 -16.42
CA PHE A 18 -28.91 -23.89 -16.83
C PHE A 18 -29.98 -23.47 -17.85
N THR A 19 -30.85 -22.62 -17.41
CA THR A 19 -31.79 -21.91 -18.28
C THR A 19 -30.94 -21.05 -19.19
N ILE A 20 -30.83 -21.45 -20.45
CA ILE A 20 -30.26 -20.64 -21.51
C ILE A 20 -31.16 -19.42 -21.64
N PHE A 21 -30.79 -18.30 -21.04
CA PHE A 21 -31.35 -17.02 -21.40
C PHE A 21 -30.91 -16.73 -22.84
N LEU A 22 -31.78 -17.06 -23.77
CA LEU A 22 -31.75 -16.48 -25.10
C LEU A 22 -31.92 -14.98 -24.92
N VAL A 23 -30.79 -14.27 -24.88
CA VAL A 23 -30.77 -12.84 -25.09
C VAL A 23 -31.28 -12.64 -26.50
N LYS A 24 -32.55 -12.22 -26.61
CA LYS A 24 -33.12 -11.73 -27.87
C LYS A 24 -32.23 -10.60 -28.33
N VAL A 25 -31.39 -10.91 -29.31
CA VAL A 25 -30.71 -9.88 -30.10
C VAL A 25 -31.83 -9.16 -30.86
N PRO A 26 -32.06 -7.87 -30.69
CA PRO A 26 -33.05 -7.16 -31.47
C PRO A 26 -32.65 -7.25 -32.94
N PHE A 27 -33.51 -7.82 -33.76
CA PHE A 27 -33.45 -7.71 -35.21
C PHE A 27 -33.57 -6.24 -35.54
N TYR A 28 -32.52 -5.67 -36.09
CA TYR A 28 -32.52 -4.28 -36.59
C TYR A 28 -33.32 -4.27 -37.88
N ASP A 29 -34.48 -3.61 -37.84
CA ASP A 29 -35.21 -3.17 -39.01
C ASP A 29 -34.49 -1.98 -39.62
N ASN A 30 -34.34 -1.94 -40.95
CA ASN A 30 -33.67 -0.92 -41.70
C ASN A 30 -34.43 0.43 -41.60
N GLY A 31 -34.05 1.25 -40.62
CA GLY A 31 -34.63 2.58 -40.55
C GLY A 31 -34.60 3.26 -39.20
N THR A 32 -33.46 3.33 -38.52
CA THR A 32 -33.26 4.37 -37.51
C THR A 32 -31.76 4.67 -37.36
N ARG A 33 -31.29 5.64 -38.10
CA ARG A 33 -30.17 6.51 -37.66
C ARG A 33 -30.72 7.28 -36.47
N ASP A 34 -30.22 7.12 -35.29
CA ASP A 34 -30.44 7.90 -34.06
C ASP A 34 -30.96 7.11 -32.88
N MET A 35 -30.06 6.30 -32.28
CA MET A 35 -30.25 5.84 -30.89
C MET A 35 -29.04 6.12 -29.98
N CYS A 36 -28.16 7.02 -30.36
CA CYS A 36 -27.10 7.54 -29.48
C CYS A 36 -27.25 9.03 -29.11
N GLN A 37 -28.46 9.58 -29.32
CA GLN A 37 -28.74 11.01 -29.03
C GLN A 37 -29.88 11.23 -28.03
N LEU A 38 -30.03 10.39 -27.03
CA LEU A 38 -30.94 10.69 -25.93
C LEU A 38 -30.17 10.59 -24.60
N SER A 39 -29.51 11.64 -24.23
CA SER A 39 -29.45 12.23 -22.89
C SER A 39 -28.47 13.40 -22.92
N GLY A 40 -29.04 14.57 -23.23
CA GLY A 40 -28.40 15.85 -22.98
C GLY A 40 -28.57 16.24 -21.52
N GLU A 41 -27.94 15.51 -20.61
CA GLU A 41 -27.66 15.98 -19.26
C GLU A 41 -26.19 15.74 -19.01
N LYS A 42 -25.47 16.87 -18.80
CA LYS A 42 -24.09 16.86 -18.33
C LYS A 42 -24.09 16.43 -16.86
N GLU A 43 -24.18 15.13 -16.60
CA GLU A 43 -23.71 14.60 -15.33
C GLU A 43 -22.19 14.53 -15.41
N GLU A 44 -21.52 15.38 -14.62
CA GLU A 44 -20.12 15.23 -14.26
C GLU A 44 -19.97 13.91 -13.48
N TYR A 45 -19.75 12.82 -14.20
CA TYR A 45 -19.30 11.58 -13.60
C TYR A 45 -17.90 11.79 -13.04
N PHE A 46 -17.83 11.98 -11.74
CA PHE A 46 -16.60 11.72 -10.99
C PHE A 46 -16.19 10.25 -11.22
N MET A 47 -15.36 10.06 -12.22
CA MET A 47 -14.75 8.77 -12.53
C MET A 47 -13.75 8.42 -11.43
N THR A 48 -14.18 7.75 -10.38
CA THR A 48 -13.29 6.86 -9.63
C THR A 48 -12.96 5.69 -10.56
N SER A 49 -11.97 5.87 -11.42
CA SER A 49 -11.57 4.87 -12.38
C SER A 49 -10.78 3.75 -11.68
N THR A 50 -11.46 2.81 -11.09
CA THR A 50 -10.90 1.46 -10.98
C THR A 50 -10.85 0.91 -12.40
N TYR A 51 -9.67 0.92 -13.03
CA TYR A 51 -9.42 0.40 -14.37
C TYR A 51 -9.72 -1.10 -14.39
N LYS A 52 -10.94 -1.46 -14.74
CA LYS A 52 -11.39 -2.86 -14.81
C LYS A 52 -10.96 -3.42 -16.16
N GLN A 53 -10.07 -4.40 -16.15
CA GLN A 53 -9.62 -5.10 -17.36
C GLN A 53 -10.79 -5.84 -18.05
N LEU A 54 -10.65 -6.09 -19.36
CA LEU A 54 -11.64 -6.86 -20.12
C LEU A 54 -11.67 -8.32 -19.64
N SER A 55 -12.88 -8.85 -19.45
CA SER A 55 -13.10 -10.26 -19.14
C SER A 55 -13.00 -11.12 -20.40
N PHE A 56 -12.92 -12.44 -20.23
CA PHE A 56 -12.96 -13.38 -21.37
C PHE A 56 -14.27 -13.27 -22.15
N ASP A 57 -15.39 -13.10 -21.47
CA ASP A 57 -16.72 -12.94 -22.10
C ASP A 57 -16.78 -11.66 -22.93
N GLU A 58 -16.24 -10.54 -22.43
CA GLU A 58 -16.14 -9.31 -23.20
C GLU A 58 -15.27 -9.48 -24.45
N ARG A 59 -14.19 -10.28 -24.38
CA ARG A 59 -13.36 -10.65 -25.53
C ARG A 59 -14.09 -11.50 -26.55
N LEU A 60 -14.93 -12.45 -26.11
CA LEU A 60 -15.78 -13.23 -27.01
C LEU A 60 -16.79 -12.35 -27.72
N ILE A 61 -17.39 -11.39 -27.03
CA ILE A 61 -18.32 -10.41 -27.65
C ILE A 61 -17.56 -9.58 -28.72
N ILE A 62 -16.36 -9.08 -28.43
CA ILE A 62 -15.53 -8.37 -29.41
C ILE A 62 -15.26 -9.24 -30.64
N GLN A 63 -14.85 -10.49 -30.44
CA GLN A 63 -14.57 -11.43 -31.54
C GLN A 63 -15.79 -11.65 -32.43
N ASN A 64 -16.96 -11.86 -31.82
CA ASN A 64 -18.21 -12.10 -32.55
C ASN A 64 -18.64 -10.84 -33.34
N LEU A 65 -18.59 -9.68 -32.71
CA LEU A 65 -18.93 -8.41 -33.38
C LEU A 65 -17.97 -8.07 -34.52
N LEU A 66 -16.68 -8.40 -34.43
CA LEU A 66 -15.69 -8.20 -35.49
C LEU A 66 -15.94 -9.09 -36.71
N SER A 67 -16.83 -10.07 -36.64
CA SER A 67 -17.23 -10.90 -37.79
C SER A 67 -18.29 -10.22 -38.68
N ASP A 68 -18.92 -9.14 -38.19
CA ASP A 68 -19.83 -8.32 -38.98
C ASP A 68 -19.06 -7.26 -39.76
N PRO A 69 -19.16 -7.23 -41.10
CA PRO A 69 -18.46 -6.22 -41.92
C PRO A 69 -18.93 -4.77 -41.71
N ASN A 70 -20.13 -4.58 -41.13
CA ASN A 70 -20.71 -3.25 -40.90
C ASN A 70 -20.46 -2.72 -39.49
N ILE A 71 -19.80 -3.49 -38.63
CA ILE A 71 -19.50 -3.08 -37.25
C ILE A 71 -18.57 -1.87 -37.21
N THR A 72 -18.79 -1.01 -36.25
CA THR A 72 -17.90 0.13 -35.97
C THR A 72 -17.29 0.03 -34.57
N LEU A 73 -16.13 0.65 -34.37
CA LEU A 73 -15.47 0.69 -33.06
C LEU A 73 -16.39 1.28 -31.98
N LYS A 74 -17.19 2.32 -32.35
CA LYS A 74 -18.13 2.96 -31.42
C LYS A 74 -19.24 2.01 -31.00
N MET A 75 -19.75 1.18 -31.91
CA MET A 75 -20.78 0.18 -31.59
C MET A 75 -20.26 -0.87 -30.63
N ILE A 76 -19.06 -1.40 -30.85
CA ILE A 76 -18.46 -2.38 -29.91
C ILE A 76 -18.27 -1.74 -28.53
N ALA A 77 -17.78 -0.52 -28.48
CA ALA A 77 -17.57 0.21 -27.23
C ALA A 77 -18.88 0.47 -26.47
N CYS A 78 -19.95 0.86 -27.17
CA CYS A 78 -21.29 1.03 -26.59
C CYS A 78 -21.85 -0.29 -26.06
N THR A 79 -21.76 -1.38 -26.82
CA THR A 79 -22.25 -2.71 -26.41
C THR A 79 -21.61 -3.18 -25.11
N LEU A 80 -20.32 -2.91 -24.94
CA LEU A 80 -19.54 -3.31 -23.76
C LEU A 80 -19.52 -2.27 -22.66
N ASN A 81 -20.13 -1.11 -22.86
CA ASN A 81 -20.01 0.05 -21.97
C ASN A 81 -18.54 0.36 -21.61
N ARG A 82 -17.67 0.42 -22.64
CA ARG A 82 -16.25 0.61 -22.51
C ARG A 82 -15.76 1.78 -23.36
N ASN A 83 -14.63 2.36 -22.98
CA ASN A 83 -14.01 3.42 -23.77
C ASN A 83 -13.55 2.91 -25.15
N PRO A 84 -13.88 3.56 -26.27
CA PRO A 84 -13.43 3.17 -27.62
C PRO A 84 -11.90 3.03 -27.75
N LYS A 85 -11.12 3.85 -27.03
CA LYS A 85 -9.66 3.75 -27.02
C LYS A 85 -9.18 2.41 -26.40
N ALA A 86 -9.88 1.92 -25.36
CA ALA A 86 -9.55 0.64 -24.73
C ALA A 86 -9.86 -0.54 -25.67
N ILE A 87 -10.99 -0.50 -26.38
CA ILE A 87 -11.33 -1.52 -27.37
C ILE A 87 -10.35 -1.51 -28.55
N ARG A 88 -9.99 -0.31 -29.04
CA ARG A 88 -8.96 -0.19 -30.08
C ARG A 88 -7.65 -0.79 -29.63
N TYR A 89 -7.21 -0.47 -28.41
CA TYR A 89 -5.97 -1.01 -27.84
C TYR A 89 -6.03 -2.54 -27.78
N GLU A 90 -7.11 -3.11 -27.25
CA GLU A 90 -7.31 -4.57 -27.17
C GLU A 90 -7.20 -5.23 -28.54
N ILE A 91 -7.92 -4.73 -29.56
CA ILE A 91 -7.91 -5.29 -30.90
C ILE A 91 -6.53 -5.19 -31.55
N THR A 92 -5.80 -4.07 -31.35
CA THR A 92 -4.52 -3.85 -32.04
C THR A 92 -3.32 -4.49 -31.37
N HIS A 93 -3.40 -4.84 -30.07
CA HIS A 93 -2.28 -5.40 -29.31
C HIS A 93 -2.41 -6.89 -29.04
N HIS A 94 -3.62 -7.46 -29.18
CA HIS A 94 -3.85 -8.88 -28.92
C HIS A 94 -4.26 -9.59 -30.22
N LEU A 95 -3.27 -9.73 -31.13
CA LEU A 95 -3.49 -10.21 -32.47
C LEU A 95 -2.93 -11.63 -32.67
N ARG A 96 -3.65 -12.44 -33.44
CA ARG A 96 -3.14 -13.67 -34.03
C ARG A 96 -2.73 -13.42 -35.50
N ILE A 97 -1.44 -13.45 -35.77
CA ILE A 97 -0.93 -13.29 -37.12
C ILE A 97 -0.76 -14.70 -37.75
N ILE A 98 -1.39 -14.92 -38.88
CA ILE A 98 -1.25 -16.15 -39.66
C ILE A 98 -0.53 -15.79 -40.97
N ILE A 99 0.72 -16.22 -41.03
CA ILE A 99 1.51 -16.11 -42.26
C ILE A 99 1.32 -17.41 -43.02
N ARG A 100 0.99 -17.32 -44.29
CA ARG A 100 0.79 -18.49 -45.14
C ARG A 100 2.12 -19.23 -45.21
N ALA A 101 2.12 -20.52 -44.82
CA ALA A 101 3.29 -21.35 -44.95
C ALA A 101 3.74 -21.34 -46.42
N ASN A 102 5.03 -21.10 -46.66
CA ASN A 102 5.56 -21.24 -47.97
C ASN A 102 5.51 -22.75 -48.32
N THR A 103 4.59 -23.13 -49.20
CA THR A 103 4.33 -24.52 -49.60
C THR A 103 5.54 -25.19 -50.19
N HIS A 104 6.62 -24.45 -50.43
CA HIS A 104 7.85 -24.92 -51.00
C HIS A 104 8.96 -25.17 -49.97
N ASN A 105 8.77 -24.88 -48.72
CA ASN A 105 9.75 -25.17 -47.67
C ASN A 105 9.52 -26.59 -47.12
N LYS A 106 10.47 -27.49 -47.36
CA LYS A 106 10.42 -28.90 -46.93
C LYS A 106 10.26 -29.11 -45.43
N TYR A 107 10.56 -28.11 -44.62
CA TYR A 107 10.52 -28.17 -43.15
C TYR A 107 9.31 -27.45 -42.56
N GLY A 108 8.35 -26.96 -43.36
CA GLY A 108 7.14 -26.32 -42.88
C GLY A 108 7.36 -24.94 -42.24
N ARG A 109 8.56 -24.38 -42.27
CA ARG A 109 8.84 -23.06 -41.72
C ARG A 109 8.37 -21.97 -42.67
N GLN A 110 7.77 -20.96 -42.10
CA GLN A 110 7.21 -19.81 -42.81
C GLN A 110 8.34 -18.86 -43.19
N ASN A 111 8.61 -18.70 -44.49
CA ASN A 111 9.49 -17.66 -44.98
C ASN A 111 8.73 -16.36 -45.11
N GLN A 112 9.13 -15.35 -44.36
CA GLN A 112 8.49 -14.03 -44.28
C GLN A 112 9.07 -13.03 -45.31
N CYS A 113 10.05 -13.45 -46.10
CA CYS A 113 10.67 -12.61 -47.10
C CYS A 113 9.82 -12.56 -48.39
N ASP A 114 9.52 -11.37 -48.88
CA ASP A 114 8.78 -11.17 -50.13
C ASP A 114 9.64 -11.51 -51.38
N HIS A 115 10.93 -11.57 -51.20
CA HIS A 115 11.94 -11.84 -52.26
C HIS A 115 12.25 -13.31 -52.49
N THR A 116 11.47 -14.22 -51.96
CA THR A 116 11.76 -15.68 -51.96
C THR A 116 11.91 -16.31 -53.33
N ARG A 117 11.31 -15.74 -54.40
CA ARG A 117 11.41 -16.26 -55.76
C ARG A 117 12.60 -15.73 -56.54
N LEU A 118 13.17 -14.62 -56.09
CA LEU A 118 14.26 -13.90 -56.78
C LEU A 118 15.55 -13.94 -55.93
N CYS A 119 15.57 -14.70 -54.85
CA CYS A 119 16.68 -14.78 -53.93
C CYS A 119 17.93 -15.40 -54.62
N THR A 120 19.01 -14.63 -54.65
CA THR A 120 20.31 -15.02 -55.18
C THR A 120 21.31 -15.50 -54.13
N HIS A 121 20.99 -15.32 -52.85
CA HIS A 121 21.86 -15.68 -51.74
C HIS A 121 21.94 -17.18 -51.43
N CYS A 122 21.03 -17.96 -51.98
CA CYS A 122 21.02 -19.38 -51.78
C CYS A 122 21.71 -20.09 -52.96
N LEU A 123 22.85 -20.73 -52.70
CA LEU A 123 23.62 -21.50 -53.69
C LEU A 123 22.80 -22.64 -54.37
N GLN A 124 21.65 -23.01 -53.80
CA GLN A 124 20.76 -24.05 -54.34
C GLN A 124 19.59 -23.49 -55.18
N GLY A 125 19.60 -22.21 -55.46
CA GLY A 125 18.80 -21.56 -56.52
C GLY A 125 17.32 -21.33 -56.24
N HIS A 126 16.66 -21.99 -55.31
CA HIS A 126 15.22 -21.78 -55.03
C HIS A 126 14.86 -22.17 -53.60
N CYS A 127 14.08 -21.33 -52.93
CA CYS A 127 13.52 -21.61 -51.59
C CYS A 127 12.70 -22.90 -51.50
N LYS A 128 12.30 -23.46 -52.63
CA LYS A 128 11.64 -24.78 -52.77
C LYS A 128 12.45 -25.93 -52.18
N PHE A 129 13.77 -25.84 -52.25
CA PHE A 129 14.70 -26.87 -51.78
C PHE A 129 15.57 -26.38 -50.60
N CYS A 130 15.30 -25.22 -50.09
CA CYS A 130 16.10 -24.61 -49.06
C CYS A 130 16.04 -25.41 -47.75
N LYS A 131 17.23 -25.80 -47.27
CA LYS A 131 17.43 -26.48 -45.98
C LYS A 131 17.86 -25.53 -44.87
N HIS A 132 18.01 -24.22 -45.15
CA HIS A 132 18.44 -23.24 -44.18
C HIS A 132 17.27 -22.82 -43.28
N ASP A 133 17.51 -22.89 -41.99
CA ASP A 133 16.50 -22.72 -40.97
C ASP A 133 16.19 -21.25 -40.65
N ASN A 134 17.10 -20.30 -40.92
CA ASN A 134 17.06 -18.94 -40.42
C ASN A 134 17.24 -17.87 -41.49
N CYS A 135 16.74 -18.09 -42.74
CA CYS A 135 16.79 -17.03 -43.77
C CYS A 135 16.21 -15.70 -43.33
N ASN A 136 15.18 -15.71 -42.49
CA ASN A 136 14.55 -14.48 -41.99
C ASN A 136 15.48 -13.66 -41.07
N ASP A 137 16.38 -14.34 -40.36
CA ASP A 137 17.24 -13.72 -39.37
C ASP A 137 18.64 -13.40 -39.89
N LEU A 138 19.11 -14.16 -40.88
CA LEU A 138 20.49 -14.10 -41.33
C LEU A 138 20.68 -13.52 -42.74
N CYS A 139 19.59 -13.30 -43.48
CA CYS A 139 19.70 -12.79 -44.86
C CYS A 139 19.85 -11.26 -44.85
N PRO A 140 20.95 -10.69 -45.40
CA PRO A 140 21.15 -9.24 -45.47
C PRO A 140 20.13 -8.53 -46.37
N ASP A 141 19.56 -9.25 -47.35
CA ASP A 141 18.57 -8.73 -48.31
C ASP A 141 17.13 -9.15 -47.93
N PHE A 142 16.89 -9.37 -46.65
CA PHE A 142 15.53 -9.70 -46.18
C PHE A 142 14.56 -8.58 -46.45
N ILE A 143 13.51 -8.84 -47.24
CA ILE A 143 12.40 -7.93 -47.47
C ILE A 143 11.17 -8.49 -46.76
N SER A 144 10.67 -7.78 -45.75
CA SER A 144 9.48 -8.20 -45.02
C SER A 144 8.26 -8.19 -45.93
N THR A 145 7.42 -9.22 -45.82
CA THR A 145 6.14 -9.26 -46.53
C THR A 145 5.28 -8.06 -46.19
N PRO A 146 4.76 -7.33 -47.18
CA PRO A 146 3.97 -6.12 -46.92
C PRO A 146 2.71 -6.42 -46.10
N ILE A 147 2.42 -5.57 -45.15
CA ILE A 147 1.18 -5.64 -44.36
C ILE A 147 -0.01 -5.15 -45.21
N CYS A 148 -1.15 -5.83 -45.07
CA CYS A 148 -2.36 -5.44 -45.79
C CYS A 148 -2.82 -4.02 -45.37
N LYS A 149 -3.03 -3.16 -46.38
CA LYS A 149 -3.47 -1.76 -46.12
C LYS A 149 -4.82 -1.68 -45.42
N HIS A 150 -5.69 -2.69 -45.55
CA HIS A 150 -6.97 -2.75 -44.84
C HIS A 150 -6.79 -2.90 -43.32
N THR A 151 -5.71 -3.49 -42.86
CA THR A 151 -5.44 -3.67 -41.42
C THR A 151 -4.86 -2.42 -40.74
N SER A 152 -4.54 -1.36 -41.49
CA SER A 152 -4.12 -0.06 -40.94
C SER A 152 -5.31 0.78 -40.46
N ARG A 153 -6.54 0.41 -40.83
CA ARG A 153 -7.80 1.07 -40.45
C ARG A 153 -8.69 0.07 -39.70
N PHE A 154 -9.71 0.59 -39.01
CA PHE A 154 -10.72 -0.26 -38.40
C PHE A 154 -11.36 -1.17 -39.50
N PRO A 155 -11.54 -2.48 -39.23
CA PRO A 155 -11.46 -3.19 -37.94
C PRO A 155 -10.07 -3.68 -37.49
N TYR A 156 -8.98 -3.29 -38.19
CA TYR A 156 -7.57 -3.65 -37.92
C TYR A 156 -7.24 -5.14 -38.10
N VAL A 157 -8.24 -5.97 -38.36
CA VAL A 157 -8.18 -7.43 -38.43
C VAL A 157 -8.91 -7.95 -39.66
N CYS A 158 -8.64 -9.20 -40.01
CA CYS A 158 -9.24 -9.89 -41.17
C CYS A 158 -10.49 -10.69 -40.82
N ASN A 159 -11.10 -10.51 -39.63
CA ASN A 159 -12.23 -11.33 -39.17
C ASN A 159 -13.45 -11.26 -40.12
N SER A 160 -13.79 -10.06 -40.61
CA SER A 160 -14.89 -9.85 -41.57
C SER A 160 -14.43 -9.55 -43.01
N CYS A 161 -13.14 -9.77 -43.31
CA CYS A 161 -12.61 -9.44 -44.64
C CYS A 161 -13.18 -10.38 -45.74
N PRO A 162 -13.86 -9.85 -46.77
CA PRO A 162 -14.42 -10.70 -47.84
C PRO A 162 -13.37 -11.46 -48.62
N ASP A 163 -12.18 -10.88 -48.80
CA ASP A 163 -11.10 -11.44 -49.56
C ASP A 163 -10.19 -12.41 -48.75
N VAL A 164 -10.57 -12.73 -47.51
CA VAL A 164 -9.73 -13.50 -46.59
C VAL A 164 -9.29 -14.83 -47.17
N LYS A 165 -10.12 -15.48 -48.00
CA LYS A 165 -9.81 -16.79 -48.60
C LYS A 165 -8.78 -16.69 -49.73
N ILE A 166 -8.82 -15.63 -50.52
CA ILE A 166 -7.96 -15.44 -51.71
C ILE A 166 -6.71 -14.57 -51.41
N CYS A 167 -6.72 -13.83 -50.32
CA CYS A 167 -5.63 -12.95 -49.94
C CYS A 167 -4.31 -13.71 -49.73
N LYS A 168 -3.24 -13.21 -50.34
CA LYS A 168 -1.86 -13.80 -50.25
C LYS A 168 -1.02 -13.16 -49.16
N LEU A 169 -1.47 -12.04 -48.58
CA LEU A 169 -0.77 -11.31 -47.51
C LEU A 169 -0.92 -12.03 -46.16
N PRO A 170 -0.06 -11.72 -45.19
CA PRO A 170 -0.24 -12.16 -43.81
C PRO A 170 -1.62 -11.76 -43.30
N LYS A 171 -2.31 -12.69 -42.67
CA LYS A 171 -3.66 -12.49 -42.14
C LYS A 171 -3.60 -12.20 -40.64
N VAL A 172 -4.32 -11.23 -40.24
CA VAL A 172 -4.37 -10.78 -38.85
C VAL A 172 -5.78 -11.03 -38.31
N PHE A 173 -5.91 -11.83 -37.28
CA PHE A 173 -7.19 -12.12 -36.65
C PHE A 173 -7.16 -11.72 -35.19
N TYR A 174 -8.31 -11.29 -34.70
CA TYR A 174 -8.58 -11.18 -33.29
C TYR A 174 -9.38 -12.43 -32.87
N THR A 175 -8.85 -13.14 -31.84
CA THR A 175 -9.53 -14.28 -31.22
C THR A 175 -9.44 -14.15 -29.71
N ALA A 176 -10.55 -14.38 -29.01
CA ALA A 176 -10.66 -14.20 -27.56
C ALA A 176 -9.64 -15.06 -26.78
N ASP A 177 -9.46 -16.32 -27.21
CA ASP A 177 -8.50 -17.24 -26.60
C ASP A 177 -7.07 -16.75 -26.65
N VAL A 178 -6.62 -16.27 -27.84
CA VAL A 178 -5.27 -15.75 -28.01
C VAL A 178 -5.08 -14.46 -27.25
N ALA A 179 -6.08 -13.57 -27.27
CA ALA A 179 -6.04 -12.32 -26.53
C ALA A 179 -5.98 -12.57 -25.00
N GLN A 180 -6.75 -13.54 -24.50
CA GLN A 180 -6.71 -13.92 -23.09
C GLN A 180 -5.34 -14.50 -22.73
N LYS A 181 -4.84 -15.45 -23.52
CA LYS A 181 -3.53 -16.07 -23.28
C LYS A 181 -2.38 -15.04 -23.30
N GLN A 182 -2.34 -14.16 -24.29
CA GLN A 182 -1.32 -13.10 -24.38
C GLN A 182 -1.39 -12.15 -23.17
N ARG A 183 -2.59 -11.85 -22.70
CA ARG A 183 -2.76 -11.06 -21.48
C ARG A 183 -2.24 -11.81 -20.26
N ASP A 184 -2.57 -13.09 -20.12
CA ASP A 184 -2.14 -13.90 -18.98
C ASP A 184 -0.63 -14.14 -18.99
N ASP A 185 -0.02 -14.34 -20.15
CA ASP A 185 1.43 -14.41 -20.34
C ASP A 185 2.09 -13.07 -19.97
N ASN A 186 1.54 -11.94 -20.39
CA ASN A 186 2.02 -10.61 -19.99
C ASN A 186 1.93 -10.39 -18.48
N VAL A 187 0.81 -10.77 -17.84
CA VAL A 187 0.65 -10.65 -16.39
C VAL A 187 1.63 -11.57 -15.66
N SER A 188 1.92 -12.75 -16.20
CA SER A 188 2.93 -13.68 -15.66
C SER A 188 4.33 -13.11 -15.77
N SER A 189 4.73 -12.64 -16.96
CA SER A 189 6.07 -12.08 -17.21
C SER A 189 6.36 -10.83 -16.36
N TRP A 190 5.33 -10.07 -15.97
CA TRP A 190 5.49 -8.94 -15.05
C TRP A 190 5.82 -9.37 -13.62
N LYS A 191 5.58 -10.64 -13.28
CA LYS A 191 5.88 -11.23 -11.97
C LYS A 191 7.26 -11.92 -11.95
N GLU A 192 7.85 -12.18 -13.09
CA GLU A 192 9.12 -12.90 -13.24
C GLU A 192 10.31 -11.95 -13.08
N GLY A 193 10.70 -11.70 -11.84
CA GLY A 193 11.95 -11.04 -11.49
C GLY A 193 11.93 -9.50 -11.42
N PRO A 194 12.98 -8.92 -10.87
CA PRO A 194 13.17 -7.47 -10.82
C PRO A 194 13.56 -6.92 -12.19
N LYS A 195 12.97 -5.75 -12.54
CA LYS A 195 13.32 -5.03 -13.78
C LYS A 195 14.54 -4.11 -13.62
N LYS A 196 15.44 -4.44 -12.69
CA LYS A 196 16.65 -3.70 -12.37
C LYS A 196 17.86 -4.53 -12.74
N SER A 197 18.97 -3.87 -13.09
CA SER A 197 20.26 -4.53 -13.32
C SER A 197 20.77 -5.20 -12.04
N ASP A 198 21.65 -6.18 -12.19
CA ASP A 198 22.26 -6.89 -11.04
C ASP A 198 23.00 -5.94 -10.10
N ALA A 199 23.66 -4.90 -10.63
CA ALA A 199 24.35 -3.89 -9.84
C ALA A 199 23.36 -3.02 -9.02
N GLU A 200 22.25 -2.59 -9.63
CA GLU A 200 21.19 -1.84 -8.92
C GLU A 200 20.52 -2.73 -7.88
N MET A 201 20.24 -3.99 -8.21
CA MET A 201 19.66 -4.93 -7.24
C MET A 201 20.57 -5.16 -6.06
N LYS A 202 21.89 -5.31 -6.28
CA LYS A 202 22.86 -5.43 -5.18
C LYS A 202 22.82 -4.22 -4.26
N THR A 203 22.82 -3.00 -4.81
CA THR A 203 22.71 -1.76 -4.01
C THR A 203 21.44 -1.73 -3.18
N ILE A 204 20.30 -2.16 -3.77
CA ILE A 204 19.02 -2.23 -3.07
C ILE A 204 19.08 -3.26 -1.94
N VAL A 205 19.60 -4.46 -2.20
CA VAL A 205 19.72 -5.53 -1.20
C VAL A 205 20.61 -5.10 -0.04
N ASP A 206 21.79 -4.56 -0.32
CA ASP A 206 22.74 -4.10 0.71
C ASP A 206 22.11 -3.01 1.61
N ALA A 207 21.38 -2.05 1.03
CA ALA A 207 20.66 -1.02 1.78
C ALA A 207 19.56 -1.62 2.66
N PHE A 208 18.81 -2.59 2.14
CA PHE A 208 17.75 -3.26 2.90
C PHE A 208 18.30 -4.16 3.99
N GLU A 209 19.39 -4.90 3.78
CA GLU A 209 20.04 -5.72 4.83
C GLU A 209 20.51 -4.86 6.00
N LYS A 210 21.08 -3.69 5.72
CA LYS A 210 21.51 -2.74 6.73
C LYS A 210 20.32 -2.14 7.48
N GLY A 211 19.29 -1.67 6.74
CA GLY A 211 18.13 -1.00 7.32
C GLY A 211 17.24 -1.95 8.14
N VAL A 212 17.05 -3.19 7.71
CA VAL A 212 16.28 -4.20 8.44
C VAL A 212 16.95 -4.56 9.77
N LYS A 213 18.28 -4.67 9.81
CA LYS A 213 19.04 -4.87 11.07
C LYS A 213 18.85 -3.72 12.08
N GLN A 214 18.54 -2.52 11.60
CA GLN A 214 18.22 -1.34 12.42
C GLN A 214 16.72 -1.25 12.76
N ASN A 215 15.91 -2.19 12.31
CA ASN A 215 14.45 -2.19 12.42
C ASN A 215 13.80 -0.95 11.76
N LEU A 216 14.37 -0.48 10.64
CA LEU A 216 13.80 0.57 9.82
C LEU A 216 12.68 0.00 8.93
N SER A 217 11.66 0.80 8.67
CA SER A 217 10.61 0.42 7.72
C SER A 217 11.08 0.59 6.27
N PRO A 218 10.55 -0.20 5.31
CA PRO A 218 10.96 -0.13 3.90
C PRO A 218 10.89 1.26 3.27
N ASP A 219 9.90 2.09 3.64
CA ASP A 219 9.78 3.46 3.16
C ASP A 219 10.94 4.36 3.62
N ILE A 220 11.39 4.21 4.86
CA ILE A 220 12.54 4.94 5.40
C ILE A 220 13.84 4.47 4.73
N ILE A 221 14.02 3.16 4.53
CA ILE A 221 15.19 2.61 3.85
C ILE A 221 15.30 3.18 2.44
N ILE A 222 14.20 3.18 1.69
CA ILE A 222 14.14 3.71 0.32
C ILE A 222 14.48 5.21 0.30
N HIS A 223 13.86 5.99 1.17
CA HIS A 223 14.07 7.43 1.23
C HIS A 223 15.52 7.78 1.58
N ASN A 224 16.07 7.21 2.65
CA ASN A 224 17.40 7.55 3.15
C ASN A 224 18.53 7.15 2.19
N ASN A 225 18.34 6.08 1.43
CA ASN A 225 19.33 5.62 0.45
C ASN A 225 18.99 6.07 -0.98
N GLN A 226 17.96 6.93 -1.15
CA GLN A 226 17.52 7.46 -2.45
C GLN A 226 17.33 6.37 -3.51
N LEU A 227 16.75 5.22 -3.11
CA LEU A 227 16.58 4.08 -4.00
C LEU A 227 15.45 4.35 -5.00
N ASP A 228 15.73 4.10 -6.28
CA ASP A 228 14.74 4.24 -7.36
C ASP A 228 13.79 3.04 -7.43
N ILE A 229 13.07 2.80 -6.35
CA ILE A 229 11.99 1.81 -6.27
C ILE A 229 10.84 2.34 -5.41
N SER A 230 9.62 1.92 -5.75
CA SER A 230 8.46 2.22 -4.88
C SER A 230 8.42 1.29 -3.67
N VAL A 231 7.77 1.74 -2.60
CA VAL A 231 7.53 0.92 -1.40
C VAL A 231 6.79 -0.38 -1.74
N SER A 232 5.81 -0.32 -2.65
CA SER A 232 5.07 -1.49 -3.13
C SER A 232 5.98 -2.47 -3.89
N THR A 233 6.93 -1.95 -4.66
CA THR A 233 7.94 -2.77 -5.37
C THR A 233 8.85 -3.46 -4.38
N ALA A 234 9.31 -2.78 -3.33
CA ALA A 234 10.14 -3.37 -2.29
C ALA A 234 9.43 -4.55 -1.58
N TYR A 235 8.16 -4.37 -1.16
CA TYR A 235 7.38 -5.46 -0.58
C TYR A 235 7.20 -6.63 -1.56
N ARG A 236 7.00 -6.35 -2.84
CA ARG A 236 6.91 -7.38 -3.88
C ARG A 236 8.23 -8.15 -4.03
N TYR A 237 9.36 -7.47 -4.07
CA TYR A 237 10.68 -8.12 -4.17
C TYR A 237 10.97 -8.99 -2.94
N ILE A 238 10.62 -8.55 -1.75
CA ILE A 238 10.74 -9.37 -0.52
C ILE A 238 9.82 -10.59 -0.59
N HIS A 239 8.56 -10.41 -1.03
CA HIS A 239 7.59 -11.50 -1.16
C HIS A 239 8.06 -12.59 -2.14
N PHE A 240 8.61 -12.21 -3.29
CA PHE A 240 9.10 -13.11 -4.32
C PHE A 240 10.56 -13.55 -4.11
N ARG A 241 11.16 -13.27 -2.97
CA ARG A 241 12.54 -13.68 -2.62
C ARG A 241 13.63 -13.08 -3.52
N HIS A 242 13.43 -11.88 -4.04
CA HIS A 242 14.44 -11.16 -4.82
C HIS A 242 15.35 -10.26 -3.95
N MET A 243 15.17 -10.25 -2.64
CA MET A 243 15.94 -9.43 -1.68
C MET A 243 16.94 -10.28 -0.86
N GLY A 244 17.61 -11.24 -1.50
CA GLY A 244 18.59 -12.08 -0.81
C GLY A 244 17.99 -12.89 0.35
N ALA A 245 18.58 -12.76 1.55
CA ALA A 245 18.13 -13.46 2.75
C ALA A 245 16.90 -12.82 3.42
N ILE A 246 16.52 -11.59 3.02
CA ILE A 246 15.44 -10.83 3.66
C ILE A 246 14.08 -11.45 3.32
N ILE A 247 13.27 -11.68 4.35
CA ILE A 247 11.91 -12.21 4.23
C ILE A 247 10.91 -11.31 4.93
N ASN A 248 9.61 -11.58 4.71
CA ASN A 248 8.54 -10.80 5.33
C ASN A 248 8.59 -10.81 6.88
N LEU A 249 9.17 -11.86 7.48
CA LEU A 249 9.33 -11.98 8.93
C LEU A 249 10.38 -11.03 9.51
N ASP A 250 11.30 -10.53 8.69
CA ASP A 250 12.34 -9.61 9.13
C ASP A 250 11.83 -8.15 9.16
N LEU A 251 10.65 -7.91 8.59
CA LEU A 251 10.08 -6.56 8.53
C LEU A 251 9.38 -6.18 9.84
N LYS A 252 9.39 -4.90 10.14
CA LYS A 252 8.84 -4.31 11.36
C LYS A 252 7.38 -4.68 11.67
N ARG A 253 6.52 -4.88 10.65
CA ARG A 253 5.11 -5.27 10.80
C ARG A 253 4.82 -6.55 10.03
N GLN A 254 5.03 -7.66 10.70
CA GLN A 254 4.99 -8.98 10.09
C GLN A 254 3.59 -9.57 9.93
N VAL A 255 2.68 -9.33 10.89
CA VAL A 255 1.37 -9.99 10.96
C VAL A 255 0.30 -9.03 11.47
N LYS A 256 -0.84 -8.99 10.79
CA LYS A 256 -2.05 -8.35 11.32
C LYS A 256 -2.79 -9.38 12.18
N TYR A 257 -2.72 -9.25 13.50
CA TYR A 257 -3.56 -10.03 14.40
C TYR A 257 -5.01 -9.55 14.34
N LYS A 258 -5.96 -10.49 14.23
CA LYS A 258 -7.36 -10.17 14.50
C LYS A 258 -7.47 -9.71 15.94
N THR A 259 -7.96 -8.49 16.15
CA THR A 259 -8.31 -8.01 17.48
C THR A 259 -9.38 -8.93 18.06
N ARG A 260 -9.11 -9.52 19.23
CA ARG A 260 -10.14 -10.26 19.97
C ARG A 260 -11.26 -9.26 20.30
N SER A 261 -12.51 -9.63 20.00
CA SER A 261 -13.67 -8.86 20.45
C SER A 261 -13.63 -8.85 21.97
N SER A 262 -13.36 -7.69 22.59
CA SER A 262 -13.52 -7.54 24.03
C SER A 262 -15.01 -7.52 24.33
N ASN A 263 -15.43 -8.29 25.31
CA ASN A 263 -16.77 -8.19 25.87
C ASN A 263 -17.02 -6.71 26.20
N LYS A 264 -18.11 -6.17 25.68
CA LYS A 264 -18.53 -4.79 25.94
C LYS A 264 -19.05 -4.72 27.39
N HIS A 265 -18.14 -4.53 28.34
CA HIS A 265 -18.58 -4.09 29.67
C HIS A 265 -19.07 -2.66 29.52
N VAL A 266 -20.32 -2.44 29.89
CA VAL A 266 -20.88 -1.09 30.02
C VAL A 266 -20.20 -0.46 31.25
N VAL A 267 -19.32 0.49 31.01
CA VAL A 267 -18.75 1.32 32.06
C VAL A 267 -19.68 2.52 32.19
N ILE A 268 -20.29 2.67 33.34
CA ILE A 268 -21.00 3.88 33.70
C ILE A 268 -19.92 4.95 33.91
N PRO A 269 -19.98 6.07 33.20
CA PRO A 269 -19.05 7.18 33.44
C PRO A 269 -19.25 7.67 34.88
N ILE A 270 -18.21 7.62 35.69
CA ILE A 270 -18.20 8.28 36.99
C ILE A 270 -17.86 9.74 36.70
N ASP A 271 -18.76 10.63 37.07
CA ASP A 271 -18.54 12.07 36.98
C ASP A 271 -17.84 12.51 38.28
N TYR A 272 -16.66 13.12 38.11
CA TYR A 272 -15.89 13.64 39.25
C TYR A 272 -15.95 15.17 39.23
N ASP A 273 -16.10 15.79 40.38
CA ASP A 273 -16.18 17.26 40.53
C ASP A 273 -14.95 17.97 39.94
N TRP A 274 -13.78 17.34 40.03
CA TRP A 274 -12.54 17.91 39.47
C TRP A 274 -12.46 17.88 37.93
N LEU A 275 -13.39 17.20 37.22
CA LEU A 275 -13.50 17.22 35.76
C LEU A 275 -14.26 18.46 35.24
N GLU A 276 -14.89 19.25 36.07
CA GLU A 276 -15.58 20.47 35.64
C GLU A 276 -14.57 21.45 35.03
N GLY A 277 -14.87 21.96 33.82
CA GLY A 277 -13.97 22.81 33.03
C GLY A 277 -12.71 22.11 32.49
N ARG A 278 -12.63 20.76 32.54
CA ARG A 278 -11.50 19.97 32.10
C ARG A 278 -11.86 18.83 31.15
N ARG A 279 -13.09 18.80 30.68
CA ARG A 279 -13.60 17.75 29.78
C ARG A 279 -13.03 17.94 28.38
N TYR A 280 -13.21 16.95 27.56
CA TYR A 280 -12.74 17.01 26.17
C TYR A 280 -13.42 18.13 25.36
N GLU A 281 -14.65 18.47 25.68
CA GLU A 281 -15.38 19.61 25.11
C GLU A 281 -14.70 20.94 25.47
N ASP A 282 -14.33 21.12 26.74
CA ASP A 282 -13.61 22.30 27.23
C ASP A 282 -12.23 22.42 26.56
N TYR A 283 -11.58 21.27 26.29
CA TYR A 283 -10.35 21.22 25.51
C TYR A 283 -10.57 21.71 24.06
N LEU A 284 -11.64 21.27 23.39
CA LEU A 284 -11.96 21.71 22.03
C LEU A 284 -12.22 23.20 21.97
N GLU A 285 -13.05 23.71 22.88
CA GLU A 285 -13.32 25.15 22.99
C GLU A 285 -12.04 25.96 23.26
N ARG A 286 -11.17 25.44 24.12
CA ARG A 286 -9.87 26.07 24.41
C ARG A 286 -8.99 26.17 23.17
N ILE A 287 -8.83 25.12 22.39
CA ILE A 287 -7.96 25.12 21.22
C ILE A 287 -8.53 25.91 20.02
N GLU A 288 -9.87 26.05 19.93
CA GLU A 288 -10.52 26.88 18.91
C GLU A 288 -10.24 28.38 19.14
N ASN A 289 -10.06 28.78 20.39
CA ASN A 289 -9.79 30.17 20.79
C ASN A 289 -8.30 30.52 20.90
N GLU A 290 -7.40 29.55 20.69
CA GLU A 290 -5.95 29.75 20.79
C GLU A 290 -5.28 29.92 19.44
N ASP A 291 -4.11 30.54 19.47
CA ASP A 291 -3.21 30.60 18.29
C ASP A 291 -2.79 29.19 17.86
N VAL A 292 -2.77 28.96 16.55
CA VAL A 292 -2.27 27.71 15.94
C VAL A 292 -0.84 27.35 16.40
N SER A 293 -0.08 28.32 16.90
CA SER A 293 1.28 28.13 17.41
C SER A 293 1.37 27.48 18.79
N ILE A 294 0.28 27.41 19.55
CA ILE A 294 0.30 26.89 20.94
C ILE A 294 0.78 25.43 20.99
N ASN A 295 1.57 25.13 22.02
CA ASN A 295 2.05 23.77 22.26
C ASN A 295 0.97 22.92 22.91
N ILE A 296 0.61 21.80 22.27
CA ILE A 296 -0.32 20.83 22.80
C ILE A 296 0.43 19.53 23.05
N TRP A 297 0.28 19.00 24.26
CA TRP A 297 0.89 17.74 24.65
C TRP A 297 -0.18 16.69 24.94
N GLN A 298 0.17 15.43 24.70
CA GLN A 298 -0.63 14.28 25.13
C GLN A 298 0.16 13.51 26.18
N MET A 299 -0.48 13.21 27.30
CA MET A 299 0.11 12.49 28.42
C MET A 299 -0.51 11.09 28.55
N ASP A 300 0.33 10.09 28.83
CA ASP A 300 -0.09 8.70 28.99
C ASP A 300 0.91 7.92 29.85
N THR A 301 0.47 6.79 30.42
CA THR A 301 1.34 5.87 31.16
C THR A 301 1.54 4.58 30.38
N ILE A 302 2.79 4.22 30.11
CA ILE A 302 3.16 2.98 29.41
C ILE A 302 3.48 1.92 30.45
N LEU A 303 2.62 0.89 30.54
CA LEU A 303 2.77 -0.22 31.47
C LEU A 303 3.62 -1.36 30.88
N GLY A 304 4.49 -1.97 31.66
CA GLY A 304 5.19 -3.21 31.34
C GLY A 304 4.32 -4.45 31.56
N LYS A 305 4.68 -5.23 32.55
CA LYS A 305 3.88 -6.32 33.12
C LYS A 305 2.74 -5.73 33.96
N GLN A 306 1.58 -6.36 33.96
CA GLN A 306 0.48 -5.95 34.83
C GLN A 306 0.69 -6.52 36.24
N SER A 307 1.25 -5.71 37.14
CA SER A 307 1.29 -5.95 38.57
C SER A 307 1.44 -4.61 39.29
N ASP A 308 1.00 -4.54 40.54
CA ASP A 308 0.96 -3.28 41.31
C ASP A 308 2.35 -2.76 41.71
N GLU A 309 3.36 -3.63 41.73
CA GLU A 309 4.74 -3.29 42.12
C GLU A 309 5.67 -3.07 40.92
N GLU A 310 5.11 -2.89 39.72
CA GLU A 310 5.90 -2.73 38.50
C GLU A 310 6.16 -1.25 38.17
N LYS A 311 7.39 -0.97 37.80
CA LYS A 311 7.75 0.30 37.21
C LYS A 311 6.96 0.53 35.92
N CYS A 312 6.63 1.78 35.67
CA CYS A 312 5.98 2.21 34.43
C CYS A 312 6.67 3.46 33.89
N VAL A 313 6.27 3.91 32.71
CA VAL A 313 6.86 5.07 32.07
C VAL A 313 5.79 6.11 31.81
N LEU A 314 5.95 7.31 32.36
CA LEU A 314 5.18 8.48 31.98
C LEU A 314 5.68 8.97 30.61
N SER A 315 4.77 9.16 29.68
CA SER A 315 5.02 9.62 28.32
C SER A 315 4.34 10.98 28.11
N LEU A 316 5.10 11.97 27.67
CA LEU A 316 4.61 13.26 27.22
C LEU A 316 4.91 13.43 25.74
N LEU A 317 3.89 13.49 24.90
CA LEU A 317 4.01 13.64 23.45
C LEU A 317 3.65 15.07 23.03
N HIS A 318 4.56 15.76 22.39
CA HIS A 318 4.31 17.03 21.70
C HIS A 318 3.61 16.77 20.36
N THR A 319 2.36 17.22 20.20
CA THR A 319 1.52 16.81 19.06
C THR A 319 1.99 17.30 17.70
N ARG A 320 2.72 18.42 17.64
CA ARG A 320 3.20 19.01 16.41
C ARG A 320 4.45 18.29 15.88
N SER A 321 5.45 18.09 16.73
CA SER A 321 6.74 17.48 16.34
C SER A 321 6.77 15.96 16.49
N ASN A 322 5.76 15.36 17.15
CA ASN A 322 5.78 13.96 17.62
C ASN A 322 6.95 13.65 18.58
N LEU A 323 7.58 14.68 19.17
CA LEU A 323 8.60 14.49 20.20
C LEU A 323 7.97 13.83 21.41
N GLN A 324 8.63 12.79 21.94
CA GLN A 324 8.20 12.10 23.15
C GLN A 324 9.25 12.21 24.25
N LEU A 325 8.83 12.70 25.39
CA LEU A 325 9.61 12.66 26.63
C LEU A 325 9.14 11.48 27.47
N TYR A 326 10.05 10.73 28.03
CA TYR A 326 9.79 9.53 28.81
C TYR A 326 10.43 9.62 30.19
N PHE A 327 9.65 9.36 31.23
CA PHE A 327 10.11 9.38 32.60
C PHE A 327 9.76 8.07 33.30
N LEU A 328 10.75 7.41 33.89
CA LEU A 328 10.56 6.16 34.61
C LEU A 328 9.92 6.43 35.98
N LEU A 329 8.75 5.90 36.19
CA LEU A 329 8.04 5.93 37.48
C LEU A 329 8.33 4.64 38.25
N LYS A 330 8.49 4.75 39.57
CA LYS A 330 8.66 3.58 40.45
C LYS A 330 7.40 2.74 40.51
N GLU A 331 6.24 3.40 40.43
CA GLU A 331 4.89 2.83 40.49
C GLU A 331 3.90 3.72 39.72
N LYS A 332 2.74 3.18 39.40
CA LYS A 332 1.65 3.92 38.77
C LYS A 332 0.83 4.65 39.85
N SER A 333 1.30 5.84 40.26
CA SER A 333 0.61 6.64 41.30
C SER A 333 0.62 8.13 40.96
N MET A 334 -0.36 8.88 41.53
CA MET A 334 -0.43 10.33 41.41
C MET A 334 0.86 11.00 41.91
N LEU A 335 1.37 10.55 43.05
CA LEU A 335 2.60 11.06 43.65
C LEU A 335 3.82 10.88 42.75
N ALA A 336 3.90 9.74 42.03
CA ALA A 336 5.01 9.50 41.10
C ALA A 336 4.96 10.45 39.89
N VAL A 337 3.75 10.74 39.37
CA VAL A 337 3.56 11.72 38.29
C VAL A 337 3.87 13.14 38.78
N GLN A 338 3.36 13.51 39.95
CA GLN A 338 3.62 14.82 40.57
C GLN A 338 5.12 15.10 40.70
N ARG A 339 5.90 14.14 41.22
CA ARG A 339 7.37 14.28 41.33
C ARG A 339 8.08 14.52 40.00
N VAL A 340 7.57 13.94 38.91
CA VAL A 340 8.10 14.22 37.56
C VAL A 340 7.78 15.63 37.14
N PHE A 341 6.57 16.11 37.38
CA PHE A 341 6.21 17.49 37.06
C PHE A 341 6.98 18.52 37.88
N GLU A 342 7.19 18.26 39.17
CA GLU A 342 8.05 19.08 40.03
C GLU A 342 9.49 19.15 39.47
N MET A 343 10.08 18.01 39.12
CA MET A 343 11.41 17.97 38.50
C MET A 343 11.46 18.74 37.16
N ILE A 344 10.40 18.64 36.34
CA ILE A 344 10.32 19.41 35.09
C ILE A 344 10.23 20.91 35.37
N LYS A 345 9.42 21.33 36.33
CA LYS A 345 9.28 22.74 36.78
C LYS A 345 10.61 23.27 37.30
N ASP A 346 11.33 22.48 38.11
CA ASP A 346 12.66 22.85 38.64
C ASP A 346 13.69 23.09 37.54
N VAL A 347 13.71 22.23 36.50
CA VAL A 347 14.65 22.33 35.39
C VAL A 347 14.35 23.47 34.45
N LEU A 348 13.06 23.71 34.15
CA LEU A 348 12.64 24.71 33.18
C LEU A 348 12.41 26.09 33.81
N GLY A 349 11.99 26.13 35.05
CA GLY A 349 11.40 27.29 35.71
C GLY A 349 9.93 27.49 35.29
N PRO A 350 9.13 28.20 36.11
CA PRO A 350 7.69 28.33 35.92
C PRO A 350 7.30 28.96 34.58
N GLU A 351 8.00 30.00 34.16
CA GLU A 351 7.75 30.70 32.87
C GLU A 351 7.95 29.80 31.67
N LEU A 352 9.12 29.12 31.55
CA LEU A 352 9.39 28.23 30.41
C LEU A 352 8.51 26.98 30.47
N PHE A 353 8.15 26.50 31.67
CA PHE A 353 7.24 25.39 31.85
C PHE A 353 5.84 25.71 31.30
N SER A 354 5.29 26.89 31.62
CA SER A 354 3.98 27.31 31.15
C SER A 354 3.92 27.51 29.63
N ILE A 355 4.98 28.06 29.04
CA ILE A 355 5.10 28.21 27.57
C ILE A 355 5.26 26.84 26.87
N THR A 356 5.97 25.93 27.52
CA THR A 356 6.26 24.60 26.92
C THR A 356 5.04 23.68 27.00
N PHE A 357 4.34 23.64 28.12
CA PHE A 357 3.24 22.69 28.40
C PHE A 357 1.88 23.38 28.63
N PRO A 358 1.49 24.43 27.91
CA PRO A 358 0.29 25.20 28.22
C PRO A 358 -0.98 24.37 28.25
N ILE A 359 -1.06 23.33 27.41
CA ILE A 359 -2.22 22.43 27.28
C ILE A 359 -1.72 20.99 27.26
N ILE A 360 -2.25 20.18 28.19
CA ILE A 360 -2.00 18.73 28.24
C ILE A 360 -3.32 17.99 28.17
N LEU A 361 -3.44 17.04 27.24
CA LEU A 361 -4.59 16.14 27.11
C LEU A 361 -4.19 14.75 27.63
N THR A 362 -4.97 14.19 28.57
CA THR A 362 -4.72 12.86 29.14
C THR A 362 -5.98 11.99 29.14
N ASP A 363 -5.87 10.73 29.53
CA ASP A 363 -7.03 9.88 29.84
C ASP A 363 -7.40 9.98 31.33
N ASN A 364 -8.48 9.27 31.71
CA ASN A 364 -8.95 9.23 33.09
C ASN A 364 -8.21 8.15 33.92
N GLY A 365 -6.89 8.03 33.76
CA GLY A 365 -6.07 7.16 34.60
C GLY A 365 -6.03 7.68 36.03
N SER A 366 -6.10 6.77 37.02
CA SER A 366 -6.07 7.14 38.45
C SER A 366 -4.82 7.94 38.85
N GLU A 367 -3.72 7.76 38.12
CA GLU A 367 -2.48 8.52 38.31
C GLU A 367 -2.55 9.99 37.90
N PHE A 368 -3.63 10.38 37.22
CA PHE A 368 -3.87 11.76 36.75
C PHE A 368 -5.04 12.45 37.47
N HIS A 369 -5.59 11.87 38.54
CA HIS A 369 -6.78 12.39 39.23
C HIS A 369 -6.47 13.58 40.15
N ASP A 370 -5.27 14.10 40.20
CA ASP A 370 -4.91 15.33 40.91
C ASP A 370 -4.35 16.37 39.92
N PRO A 371 -5.22 16.97 39.07
CA PRO A 371 -4.74 17.96 38.09
C PRO A 371 -4.22 19.23 38.77
N LEU A 372 -4.75 19.63 39.91
CA LEU A 372 -4.35 20.85 40.57
C LEU A 372 -2.86 20.85 40.94
N SER A 373 -2.35 19.76 41.50
CA SER A 373 -0.93 19.66 41.87
C SER A 373 0.00 19.71 40.65
N LEU A 374 -0.47 19.27 39.49
CA LEU A 374 0.30 19.29 38.25
C LEU A 374 0.27 20.66 37.57
N GLU A 375 -0.89 21.36 37.66
CA GLU A 375 -1.13 22.64 36.98
C GLU A 375 -0.54 23.84 37.70
N THR A 376 -0.42 23.79 39.06
CA THR A 376 -0.04 24.94 39.87
C THR A 376 1.44 24.92 40.25
N ASP A 377 1.98 26.09 40.48
CA ASP A 377 3.27 26.25 41.13
C ASP A 377 3.13 25.99 42.63
N ALA A 378 4.00 25.12 43.18
CA ALA A 378 3.91 24.71 44.60
C ALA A 378 4.21 25.86 45.59
N TYR A 379 4.94 26.89 45.16
CA TYR A 379 5.37 28.01 46.01
C TYR A 379 4.42 29.19 45.91
N THR A 380 3.97 29.53 44.69
CA THR A 380 3.14 30.72 44.45
C THR A 380 1.65 30.38 44.42
N GLY A 381 1.28 29.13 44.19
CA GLY A 381 -0.11 28.72 43.99
C GLY A 381 -0.67 29.17 42.62
N GLU A 382 0.14 29.77 41.76
CA GLU A 382 -0.27 30.25 40.44
C GLU A 382 -0.50 29.08 39.48
N LYS A 383 -1.59 29.17 38.69
CA LYS A 383 -1.88 28.19 37.65
C LYS A 383 -0.95 28.42 36.45
N LEU A 384 -0.08 27.44 36.14
CA LEU A 384 0.90 27.52 35.07
C LEU A 384 0.38 26.90 33.77
N ILE A 385 -0.38 25.79 33.81
CA ILE A 385 -0.82 25.02 32.67
C ILE A 385 -2.27 24.57 32.82
N SER A 386 -2.87 23.98 31.80
CA SER A 386 -4.20 23.37 31.84
C SER A 386 -4.16 21.92 31.38
N ILE A 387 -4.76 21.03 32.20
CA ILE A 387 -4.92 19.62 31.95
C ILE A 387 -6.36 19.30 31.59
N TYR A 388 -6.55 18.60 30.46
CA TYR A 388 -7.85 18.17 29.99
C TYR A 388 -7.91 16.65 29.86
N TYR A 389 -9.12 16.09 29.90
CA TYR A 389 -9.34 14.66 29.95
C TYR A 389 -10.16 14.17 28.77
N CYS A 390 -9.68 13.08 28.13
CA CYS A 390 -10.41 12.39 27.08
C CYS A 390 -11.68 11.73 27.64
N LYS A 391 -12.69 11.57 26.79
CA LYS A 391 -13.85 10.73 27.12
C LYS A 391 -13.44 9.28 27.33
N PRO A 392 -14.05 8.58 28.26
CA PRO A 392 -13.76 7.17 28.50
C PRO A 392 -13.88 6.34 27.21
N ARG A 393 -12.89 5.47 26.94
CA ARG A 393 -12.82 4.57 25.77
C ARG A 393 -12.74 5.26 24.39
N ARG A 394 -12.54 6.55 24.33
CA ARG A 394 -12.35 7.31 23.07
C ARG A 394 -10.85 7.40 22.73
N ARG A 395 -10.27 6.28 22.28
CA ARG A 395 -8.86 6.20 21.86
C ARG A 395 -8.49 7.11 20.71
N ASP A 396 -9.47 7.42 19.85
CA ASP A 396 -9.32 8.35 18.74
C ASP A 396 -8.90 9.76 19.18
N GLN A 397 -9.29 10.20 20.38
CA GLN A 397 -8.94 11.51 20.92
C GLN A 397 -7.45 11.65 21.27
N LYS A 398 -6.74 10.53 21.51
CA LYS A 398 -5.31 10.46 21.85
C LYS A 398 -4.50 9.59 20.87
N GLY A 399 -4.97 9.47 19.63
CA GLY A 399 -4.43 8.55 18.62
C GLY A 399 -2.97 8.78 18.27
N LYS A 400 -2.44 10.00 18.36
CA LYS A 400 -1.01 10.29 18.12
C LYS A 400 -0.13 9.65 19.18
N CYS A 401 -0.51 9.73 20.46
CA CYS A 401 0.23 9.13 21.55
C CYS A 401 0.29 7.61 21.43
N GLU A 402 -0.87 6.96 21.20
CA GLU A 402 -0.93 5.50 21.00
C GLU A 402 -0.06 5.02 19.85
N LYS A 403 -0.10 5.72 18.70
CA LYS A 403 0.71 5.37 17.52
C LYS A 403 2.22 5.53 17.79
N ASN A 404 2.61 6.54 18.53
CA ASN A 404 4.02 6.75 18.87
C ASN A 404 4.52 5.76 19.93
N HIS A 405 3.64 5.27 20.81
CA HIS A 405 3.98 4.18 21.73
C HIS A 405 4.41 2.88 21.02
N GLU A 406 3.97 2.66 19.77
CA GLU A 406 4.44 1.51 18.99
C GLU A 406 5.98 1.52 18.84
N HIS A 407 6.60 2.69 18.65
CA HIS A 407 8.05 2.81 18.54
C HIS A 407 8.76 2.55 19.87
N PHE A 408 8.18 3.01 20.98
CA PHE A 408 8.67 2.67 22.32
C PHE A 408 8.60 1.15 22.55
N ARG A 409 7.51 0.51 22.11
CA ARG A 409 7.28 -0.93 22.26
C ARG A 409 8.23 -1.81 21.43
N GLU A 410 8.86 -1.28 20.40
CA GLU A 410 9.96 -1.97 19.72
C GLU A 410 11.18 -2.14 20.64
N CYS A 411 11.44 -1.16 21.50
CA CYS A 411 12.55 -1.20 22.46
C CYS A 411 12.16 -1.88 23.79
N VAL A 412 10.92 -1.66 24.23
CA VAL A 412 10.38 -2.20 25.49
C VAL A 412 9.09 -2.94 25.21
N PRO A 413 9.13 -4.25 24.87
CA PRO A 413 7.97 -5.03 24.50
C PRO A 413 6.89 -5.10 25.59
N LYS A 414 5.63 -5.15 25.16
CA LYS A 414 4.49 -5.26 26.09
C LYS A 414 4.55 -6.56 26.89
N GLY A 415 4.22 -6.47 28.18
CA GLY A 415 4.18 -7.64 29.07
C GLY A 415 5.54 -8.04 29.68
N LYS A 416 6.61 -7.33 29.34
CA LYS A 416 7.91 -7.47 30.00
C LYS A 416 8.00 -6.56 31.23
N SER A 417 8.70 -7.02 32.28
CA SER A 417 8.93 -6.21 33.48
C SER A 417 9.90 -5.07 33.17
N MET A 418 9.60 -3.88 33.70
CA MET A 418 10.47 -2.71 33.62
C MET A 418 11.30 -2.49 34.89
N ASN A 419 11.24 -3.41 35.89
CA ASN A 419 11.86 -3.23 37.20
C ASN A 419 13.39 -3.16 37.12
N THR A 420 14.01 -3.78 36.12
CA THR A 420 15.45 -3.72 35.89
C THR A 420 15.90 -2.42 35.18
N LEU A 421 14.98 -1.67 34.58
CA LEU A 421 15.31 -0.46 33.85
C LEU A 421 15.62 0.70 34.77
N THR A 422 16.52 1.55 34.32
CA THR A 422 16.90 2.83 34.90
C THR A 422 16.43 3.98 34.02
N GLN A 423 16.40 5.21 34.56
CA GLN A 423 16.12 6.40 33.74
C GLN A 423 17.14 6.58 32.58
N LYS A 424 18.37 6.08 32.76
CA LYS A 424 19.39 6.11 31.70
C LYS A 424 18.98 5.22 30.51
N ASP A 425 18.41 4.06 30.77
CA ASP A 425 17.90 3.14 29.74
C ASP A 425 16.70 3.77 29.01
N ILE A 426 15.80 4.43 29.75
CA ILE A 426 14.67 5.16 29.20
C ILE A 426 15.12 6.35 28.35
N ASN A 427 16.15 7.08 28.76
CA ASN A 427 16.74 8.16 27.96
C ASN A 427 17.36 7.63 26.66
N TYR A 428 17.98 6.44 26.69
CA TYR A 428 18.49 5.78 25.49
C TYR A 428 17.32 5.47 24.52
N VAL A 429 16.24 4.85 25.01
CA VAL A 429 15.02 4.58 24.21
C VAL A 429 14.44 5.87 23.67
N SER A 430 14.37 6.93 24.49
CA SER A 430 13.89 8.24 24.08
C SER A 430 14.71 8.80 22.89
N ASN A 431 16.03 8.67 22.94
CA ASN A 431 16.91 9.06 21.83
C ASN A 431 16.61 8.24 20.57
N MET A 432 16.47 6.91 20.68
CA MET A 432 16.16 6.05 19.52
C MET A 432 14.82 6.43 18.89
N VAL A 433 13.78 6.63 19.71
CA VAL A 433 12.41 6.94 19.24
C VAL A 433 12.33 8.33 18.60
N ASN A 434 13.00 9.32 19.20
CA ASN A 434 12.93 10.72 18.73
C ASN A 434 13.86 11.01 17.55
N ASN A 435 14.86 10.19 17.29
CA ASN A 435 15.69 10.29 16.08
C ASN A 435 15.21 9.38 14.94
N TYR A 436 14.15 8.60 15.15
CA TYR A 436 13.59 7.75 14.11
C TYR A 436 12.75 8.60 13.13
N PRO A 437 13.08 8.65 11.83
CA PRO A 437 12.35 9.44 10.84
C PRO A 437 10.88 9.05 10.74
N ARG A 438 10.02 10.03 10.45
CA ARG A 438 8.57 9.82 10.31
C ARG A 438 8.09 10.28 8.94
N LYS A 439 7.40 9.42 8.22
CA LYS A 439 6.75 9.80 6.97
C LYS A 439 5.77 10.97 7.16
N SER A 440 5.08 11.04 8.31
CA SER A 440 4.18 12.13 8.66
C SER A 440 4.87 13.47 8.94
N LEU A 441 6.19 13.49 9.04
CA LEU A 441 7.05 14.67 9.19
C LEU A 441 7.98 14.83 7.97
N ASP A 442 7.56 14.38 6.80
CA ASP A 442 8.34 14.40 5.56
C ASP A 442 9.73 13.78 5.72
N TYR A 443 9.77 12.63 6.43
CA TYR A 443 10.96 11.86 6.77
C TYR A 443 11.95 12.57 7.70
N ASN A 444 11.59 13.73 8.26
CA ASN A 444 12.35 14.31 9.37
C ASN A 444 12.11 13.52 10.66
N SER A 445 13.05 13.61 11.59
CA SER A 445 12.89 13.01 12.91
C SER A 445 12.10 13.95 13.86
N PRO A 446 11.42 13.42 14.89
CA PRO A 446 10.78 14.25 15.91
C PRO A 446 11.67 15.28 16.56
N ILE A 447 12.95 14.96 16.80
CA ILE A 447 13.92 15.89 17.42
C ILE A 447 14.26 17.05 16.47
N ASP A 448 14.36 16.81 15.16
CA ASP A 448 14.63 17.87 14.17
C ASP A 448 13.50 18.91 14.17
N ILE A 449 12.25 18.44 14.14
CA ILE A 449 11.10 19.34 14.16
C ILE A 449 10.95 20.04 15.53
N ALA A 450 11.21 19.31 16.62
CA ALA A 450 11.15 19.89 17.96
C ALA A 450 12.19 20.98 18.19
N ALA A 451 13.40 20.80 17.66
CA ALA A 451 14.49 21.79 17.76
C ALA A 451 14.16 23.13 17.09
N LEU A 452 13.21 23.16 16.15
CA LEU A 452 12.73 24.39 15.50
C LEU A 452 11.72 25.18 16.35
N SER A 453 11.02 24.52 17.28
CA SER A 453 9.89 25.11 18.01
C SER A 453 10.01 25.07 19.53
N LEU A 454 10.83 24.19 20.09
CA LEU A 454 10.98 24.01 21.52
C LEU A 454 12.34 24.49 22.02
N ASN A 455 12.39 24.98 23.26
CA ASN A 455 13.63 25.37 23.91
C ASN A 455 14.55 24.15 24.14
N LYS A 456 15.86 24.32 23.97
CA LYS A 456 16.87 23.26 24.17
C LYS A 456 16.82 22.62 25.56
N LYS A 457 16.40 23.35 26.61
CA LYS A 457 16.20 22.80 27.96
C LYS A 457 15.16 21.67 27.97
N VAL A 458 14.13 21.74 27.11
CA VAL A 458 13.12 20.67 26.99
C VAL A 458 13.75 19.37 26.47
N LEU A 459 14.63 19.47 25.49
CA LEU A 459 15.38 18.31 24.97
C LEU A 459 16.32 17.71 26.01
N SER A 460 16.86 18.55 26.90
CA SER A 460 17.78 18.11 27.95
C SER A 460 17.09 17.28 29.06
N LEU A 461 15.77 17.36 29.22
CA LEU A 461 15.01 16.56 30.19
C LEU A 461 15.22 15.05 30.00
N ASN A 462 15.33 14.60 28.78
CA ASN A 462 15.64 13.22 28.43
C ASN A 462 17.06 13.04 27.82
N LYS A 463 17.91 14.03 27.95
CA LYS A 463 19.28 14.02 27.39
C LYS A 463 19.25 13.71 25.89
N LEU A 464 18.32 14.31 25.17
CA LEU A 464 18.15 14.11 23.74
C LEU A 464 19.29 14.76 22.95
N THR A 465 19.82 14.01 21.99
CA THR A 465 20.87 14.45 21.08
C THR A 465 20.52 14.03 19.65
N HIS A 466 20.93 14.80 18.66
CA HIS A 466 20.80 14.38 17.27
C HIS A 466 21.73 13.19 16.98
N LEU A 467 21.16 12.14 16.40
CA LEU A 467 21.86 10.93 16.00
C LEU A 467 21.78 10.76 14.49
N ASN A 468 22.87 10.28 13.89
CA ASN A 468 22.82 9.84 12.51
C ASN A 468 21.91 8.61 12.38
N ILE A 469 21.21 8.46 11.25
CA ILE A 469 20.30 7.36 11.02
C ILE A 469 20.94 5.96 11.21
N GLU A 470 22.25 5.86 10.97
CA GLU A 470 23.00 4.62 11.18
C GLU A 470 23.12 4.22 12.65
N GLN A 471 22.97 5.17 13.57
CA GLN A 471 23.01 4.95 15.02
C GLN A 471 21.62 4.63 15.59
N VAL A 472 20.55 4.92 14.83
CA VAL A 472 19.17 4.67 15.27
C VAL A 472 18.81 3.20 15.14
N LYS A 473 18.48 2.58 16.26
CA LYS A 473 18.12 1.15 16.34
C LYS A 473 16.93 0.96 17.27
N LEU A 474 15.78 0.61 16.71
CA LEU A 474 14.59 0.28 17.49
C LEU A 474 14.58 -1.24 17.78
N THR A 475 15.46 -1.68 18.65
CA THR A 475 15.59 -3.09 19.05
C THR A 475 15.31 -3.25 20.55
N PRO A 476 14.80 -4.40 21.00
CA PRO A 476 14.53 -4.65 22.41
C PRO A 476 15.77 -4.46 23.29
N ILE A 477 15.60 -3.71 24.39
CA ILE A 477 16.63 -3.54 25.44
C ILE A 477 16.40 -4.48 26.62
N ILE A 478 15.25 -5.16 26.67
CA ILE A 478 14.87 -6.19 27.63
C ILE A 478 14.40 -7.44 26.89
N HIS A 479 14.84 -8.59 27.33
CA HIS A 479 14.57 -9.89 26.71
C HIS A 479 13.56 -10.74 27.50
#